data_d24ecff13dc50ca54fce38f612800df6
#
_entry.id   d24ecff13dc50ca54fce38f612800df6
#
_cell.length_a   1.000
_cell.length_b   1.000
_cell.length_c   1.000
_cell.angle_alpha   90.00
_cell.angle_beta   90.00
_cell.angle_gamma   90.00
#
_symmetry.space_group_name_H-M   'P 1'
#
loop_
_entity.id
_entity.type
_entity.pdbx_description
1 polymer ?
#
loop_
_entity_poly.entity_id
_entity_poly.type
_entity_poly.pdbx_seq_one_letter_code
_entity_poly.pdbx_strand_id
1 'polypeptide(L)'
;GGENTFNVSVNGINGVIEVPPGFYVGSTLAEALQERINQIADPNTGETVGGVVVKYDPNANNFTFTTGTTGDTSTIKVKGTTRLGLDDVPLGVGNVPKIFNLVQATNADGIALFVDASGNVVETPPENLVEGYFPLYIDEGELTFDKSGKLVSPKKNVHYEKQQEGFSISLD
;
A
#
# COMPACT_ATOMS: atom_id res chain seq x y z
N GLY A 1 29.32 -9.05 -21.59
CA GLY A 1 29.11 -8.49 -20.28
C GLY A 1 27.80 -7.75 -20.21
N GLY A 2 27.05 -7.91 -19.15
CA GLY A 2 25.82 -7.15 -18.94
C GLY A 2 24.59 -7.99 -18.60
N GLU A 3 24.65 -9.30 -18.65
CA GLU A 3 23.50 -10.16 -18.32
C GLU A 3 23.17 -10.18 -16.81
N ASN A 4 24.11 -9.75 -15.97
CA ASN A 4 24.00 -9.68 -14.52
C ASN A 4 23.87 -8.25 -13.97
N THR A 5 23.68 -7.28 -14.85
CA THR A 5 23.60 -5.85 -14.49
C THR A 5 22.18 -5.35 -14.63
N PHE A 6 21.68 -4.63 -13.61
CA PHE A 6 20.33 -4.11 -13.55
C PHE A 6 20.36 -2.61 -13.21
N ASN A 7 19.56 -1.84 -13.91
CA ASN A 7 19.30 -0.43 -13.57
C ASN A 7 18.05 -0.39 -12.67
N VAL A 8 18.19 0.23 -11.52
CA VAL A 8 17.12 0.30 -10.53
C VAL A 8 16.87 1.74 -10.12
N SER A 9 15.63 2.11 -10.01
CA SER A 9 15.19 3.39 -9.44
C SER A 9 14.16 3.09 -8.35
N VAL A 10 14.37 3.61 -7.15
CA VAL A 10 13.42 3.49 -6.03
C VAL A 10 13.25 4.87 -5.42
N ASN A 11 12.01 5.37 -5.44
CA ASN A 11 11.67 6.70 -4.90
C ASN A 11 12.57 7.83 -5.44
N GLY A 12 12.99 7.72 -6.71
CA GLY A 12 13.89 8.68 -7.34
C GLY A 12 15.39 8.43 -7.12
N ILE A 13 15.77 7.54 -6.21
CA ILE A 13 17.17 7.12 -6.04
C ILE A 13 17.50 6.11 -7.13
N ASN A 14 18.48 6.44 -7.96
CA ASN A 14 18.89 5.62 -9.11
C ASN A 14 20.20 4.92 -8.82
N GLY A 15 20.28 3.65 -9.21
CA GLY A 15 21.51 2.87 -9.09
C GLY A 15 21.62 1.79 -10.15
N VAL A 16 22.85 1.34 -10.34
CA VAL A 16 23.16 0.16 -11.13
C VAL A 16 23.66 -0.91 -10.18
N ILE A 17 22.99 -2.04 -10.17
CA ILE A 17 23.42 -3.19 -9.37
C ILE A 17 23.97 -4.29 -10.26
N GLU A 18 24.93 -5.02 -9.74
CA GLU A 18 25.48 -6.20 -10.37
C GLU A 18 25.30 -7.41 -9.44
N VAL A 19 24.65 -8.45 -9.96
CA VAL A 19 24.55 -9.73 -9.26
C VAL A 19 25.81 -10.52 -9.58
N PRO A 20 26.56 -11.03 -8.58
CA PRO A 20 27.76 -11.80 -8.83
C PRO A 20 27.50 -13.00 -9.73
N PRO A 21 28.43 -13.37 -10.60
CA PRO A 21 28.31 -14.61 -11.39
C PRO A 21 28.15 -15.82 -10.47
N GLY A 22 27.15 -16.67 -10.79
CA GLY A 22 26.88 -17.86 -9.99
C GLY A 22 25.70 -18.65 -10.53
N PHE A 23 25.39 -19.75 -9.84
CA PHE A 23 24.21 -20.54 -10.10
C PHE A 23 23.09 -20.04 -9.17
N TYR A 24 22.00 -19.57 -9.76
CA TYR A 24 20.85 -19.07 -9.02
C TYR A 24 19.60 -19.87 -9.42
N VAL A 25 18.81 -20.23 -8.42
CA VAL A 25 17.39 -20.55 -8.60
C VAL A 25 16.58 -19.27 -8.35
N GLY A 26 15.29 -19.26 -8.72
CA GLY A 26 14.48 -18.04 -8.63
C GLY A 26 14.50 -17.38 -7.23
N SER A 27 14.41 -18.20 -6.16
CA SER A 27 14.44 -17.68 -4.77
C SER A 27 15.79 -17.05 -4.41
N THR A 28 16.91 -17.72 -4.72
CA THR A 28 18.24 -17.20 -4.39
C THR A 28 18.62 -16.00 -5.25
N LEU A 29 18.11 -15.92 -6.49
CA LEU A 29 18.25 -14.72 -7.30
C LEU A 29 17.43 -13.55 -6.72
N ALA A 30 16.22 -13.81 -6.22
CA ALA A 30 15.40 -12.79 -5.54
C ALA A 30 16.14 -12.22 -4.31
N GLU A 31 16.73 -13.07 -3.49
CA GLU A 31 17.52 -12.65 -2.33
C GLU A 31 18.73 -11.79 -2.74
N ALA A 32 19.48 -12.21 -3.75
CA ALA A 32 20.63 -11.46 -4.25
C ALA A 32 20.23 -10.10 -4.83
N LEU A 33 19.12 -10.02 -5.57
CA LEU A 33 18.58 -8.76 -6.08
C LEU A 33 18.14 -7.84 -4.93
N GLN A 34 17.42 -8.38 -3.94
CA GLN A 34 16.96 -7.63 -2.77
C GLN A 34 18.12 -7.00 -2.00
N GLU A 35 19.14 -7.78 -1.72
CA GLU A 35 20.34 -7.31 -1.02
C GLU A 35 21.00 -6.16 -1.77
N ARG A 36 21.22 -6.31 -3.07
CA ARG A 36 21.89 -5.29 -3.89
C ARG A 36 21.06 -4.02 -4.05
N ILE A 37 19.74 -4.15 -4.22
CA ILE A 37 18.85 -3.00 -4.32
C ILE A 37 18.85 -2.19 -3.03
N ASN A 38 18.80 -2.83 -1.88
CA ASN A 38 18.79 -2.15 -0.58
C ASN A 38 20.13 -1.48 -0.22
N GLN A 39 21.20 -1.77 -0.95
CA GLN A 39 22.52 -1.13 -0.82
C GLN A 39 22.70 0.09 -1.73
N ILE A 40 21.76 0.37 -2.64
CA ILE A 40 21.82 1.57 -3.48
C ILE A 40 21.74 2.80 -2.56
N ALA A 41 22.68 3.72 -2.71
CA ALA A 41 22.72 4.96 -1.94
C ALA A 41 22.47 6.17 -2.86
N ASP A 42 21.77 7.16 -2.34
CA ASP A 42 21.69 8.47 -2.97
C ASP A 42 23.08 9.12 -2.96
N PRO A 43 23.62 9.51 -4.11
CA PRO A 43 24.95 10.08 -4.19
C PRO A 43 25.05 11.46 -3.51
N ASN A 44 23.94 12.15 -3.28
CA ASN A 44 23.92 13.48 -2.69
C ASN A 44 23.76 13.43 -1.17
N THR A 45 22.94 12.52 -0.66
CA THR A 45 22.61 12.43 0.77
C THR A 45 23.32 11.27 1.47
N GLY A 46 23.74 10.24 0.72
CA GLY A 46 24.28 9.00 1.26
C GLY A 46 23.20 8.09 1.86
N GLU A 47 21.94 8.48 1.79
CA GLU A 47 20.82 7.66 2.25
C GLU A 47 20.66 6.43 1.37
N THR A 48 20.48 5.27 1.99
CA THR A 48 20.27 4.01 1.27
C THR A 48 18.79 3.77 0.99
N VAL A 49 18.51 3.09 -0.11
CA VAL A 49 17.13 2.73 -0.49
C VAL A 49 16.43 2.01 0.64
N GLY A 50 16.92 0.92 1.15
CA GLY A 50 16.36 0.16 2.28
C GLY A 50 14.90 -0.31 2.10
N GLY A 51 14.55 -1.42 2.75
CA GLY A 51 13.17 -1.89 2.86
C GLY A 51 12.54 -2.50 1.59
N VAL A 52 13.24 -2.55 0.46
CA VAL A 52 12.76 -3.24 -0.74
C VAL A 52 12.76 -4.75 -0.50
N VAL A 53 11.65 -5.41 -0.85
CA VAL A 53 11.48 -6.86 -0.78
C VAL A 53 11.34 -7.40 -2.20
N VAL A 54 12.12 -8.42 -2.53
CA VAL A 54 12.03 -9.14 -3.80
C VAL A 54 11.58 -10.57 -3.52
N LYS A 55 10.54 -11.03 -4.20
CA LYS A 55 10.00 -12.38 -4.09
C LYS A 55 9.95 -13.03 -5.45
N TYR A 56 10.22 -14.34 -5.48
CA TYR A 56 10.01 -15.18 -6.64
C TYR A 56 8.79 -16.08 -6.41
N ASP A 57 7.89 -16.11 -7.38
CA ASP A 57 6.75 -17.03 -7.42
C ASP A 57 7.08 -18.18 -8.40
N PRO A 58 7.30 -19.41 -7.90
CA PRO A 58 7.61 -20.56 -8.76
C PRO A 58 6.42 -21.01 -9.62
N ASN A 59 5.18 -20.71 -9.22
CA ASN A 59 3.99 -21.09 -9.99
C ASN A 59 3.77 -20.15 -11.19
N ALA A 60 3.98 -18.87 -10.97
CA ALA A 60 3.87 -17.85 -12.01
C ALA A 60 5.19 -17.63 -12.76
N ASN A 61 6.30 -18.19 -12.28
CA ASN A 61 7.67 -18.01 -12.78
C ASN A 61 8.01 -16.52 -12.98
N ASN A 62 7.72 -15.71 -11.96
CA ASN A 62 7.97 -14.27 -11.99
C ASN A 62 8.60 -13.73 -10.71
N PHE A 63 9.14 -12.51 -10.81
CA PHE A 63 9.64 -11.75 -9.67
C PHE A 63 8.69 -10.62 -9.35
N THR A 64 8.47 -10.40 -8.05
CA THR A 64 7.73 -9.24 -7.53
C THR A 64 8.68 -8.38 -6.72
N PHE A 65 8.74 -7.10 -7.06
CA PHE A 65 9.52 -6.09 -6.35
C PHE A 65 8.57 -5.18 -5.59
N THR A 66 8.78 -5.04 -4.29
CA THR A 66 7.93 -4.22 -3.42
C THR A 66 8.79 -3.20 -2.68
N THR A 67 8.41 -1.93 -2.72
CA THR A 67 9.08 -0.85 -1.96
C THR A 67 8.84 -0.98 -0.47
N GLY A 68 9.76 -0.48 0.34
CA GLY A 68 9.58 -0.34 1.80
C GLY A 68 8.66 0.82 2.19
N THR A 69 8.33 1.69 1.24
CA THR A 69 7.44 2.84 1.42
C THR A 69 6.09 2.60 0.75
N THR A 70 5.09 3.41 1.09
CA THR A 70 3.72 3.37 0.56
C THR A 70 3.29 4.74 0.06
N GLY A 71 2.19 4.81 -0.69
CA GLY A 71 1.65 6.04 -1.25
C GLY A 71 2.07 6.27 -2.71
N ASP A 72 1.57 7.35 -3.29
CA ASP A 72 1.77 7.71 -4.71
C ASP A 72 3.20 8.17 -5.04
N THR A 73 3.93 8.62 -4.04
CA THR A 73 5.35 8.98 -4.16
C THR A 73 6.27 7.75 -4.07
N SER A 74 5.72 6.59 -3.66
CA SER A 74 6.46 5.34 -3.59
C SER A 74 6.55 4.71 -4.97
N THR A 75 7.73 4.70 -5.55
CA THR A 75 7.96 4.22 -6.91
C THR A 75 9.10 3.23 -6.97
N ILE A 76 8.99 2.25 -7.86
CA ILE A 76 10.07 1.32 -8.18
C ILE A 76 10.12 1.01 -9.67
N LYS A 77 11.29 1.07 -10.25
CA LYS A 77 11.58 0.65 -11.61
C LYS A 77 12.81 -0.24 -11.60
N VAL A 78 12.66 -1.40 -12.21
CA VAL A 78 13.78 -2.33 -12.41
C VAL A 78 13.89 -2.59 -13.90
N LYS A 79 15.07 -2.41 -14.45
CA LYS A 79 15.39 -2.73 -15.84
C LYS A 79 16.59 -3.64 -15.88
N GLY A 80 16.37 -4.84 -16.36
CA GLY A 80 17.38 -5.87 -16.53
C GLY A 80 17.46 -6.34 -17.98
N THR A 81 17.79 -7.60 -18.15
CA THR A 81 17.93 -8.22 -19.48
C THR A 81 16.62 -8.84 -19.95
N THR A 82 16.44 -8.91 -21.28
CA THR A 82 15.34 -9.62 -21.95
C THR A 82 15.25 -11.08 -21.50
N ARG A 83 16.40 -11.71 -21.21
CA ARG A 83 16.47 -13.11 -20.76
C ARG A 83 15.73 -13.36 -19.45
N LEU A 84 15.62 -12.34 -18.59
CA LEU A 84 14.91 -12.39 -17.32
C LEU A 84 13.51 -11.72 -17.42
N GLY A 85 13.10 -11.25 -18.62
CA GLY A 85 11.85 -10.55 -18.81
C GLY A 85 11.80 -9.18 -18.11
N LEU A 86 12.96 -8.57 -17.86
CA LEU A 86 13.08 -7.31 -17.13
C LEU A 86 13.45 -6.11 -18.01
N ASP A 87 13.43 -6.27 -19.32
CA ASP A 87 13.78 -5.22 -20.29
C ASP A 87 12.66 -4.19 -20.50
N ASP A 88 11.42 -4.55 -20.25
CA ASP A 88 10.24 -3.70 -20.43
C ASP A 88 9.24 -3.75 -19.26
N VAL A 89 9.74 -3.78 -18.03
CA VAL A 89 8.87 -3.75 -16.85
C VAL A 89 8.35 -2.32 -16.62
N PRO A 90 7.02 -2.12 -16.46
CA PRO A 90 6.47 -0.80 -16.21
C PRO A 90 6.94 -0.23 -14.85
N LEU A 91 6.85 1.09 -14.70
CA LEU A 91 7.08 1.74 -13.40
C LEU A 91 6.00 1.28 -12.41
N GLY A 92 6.43 0.70 -11.29
CA GLY A 92 5.55 0.46 -10.15
C GLY A 92 5.31 1.77 -9.40
N VAL A 93 4.05 2.08 -9.13
CA VAL A 93 3.66 3.25 -8.33
C VAL A 93 2.78 2.76 -7.18
N GLY A 94 3.05 3.24 -5.98
CA GLY A 94 2.22 2.94 -4.81
C GLY A 94 0.82 3.51 -4.96
N ASN A 95 -0.16 2.84 -4.37
CA ASN A 95 -1.51 3.36 -4.33
C ASN A 95 -1.56 4.59 -3.42
N VAL A 96 -2.15 5.67 -3.90
CA VAL A 96 -2.59 6.76 -3.04
C VAL A 96 -3.65 6.18 -2.09
N PRO A 97 -3.50 6.29 -0.77
CA PRO A 97 -4.64 6.04 0.09
C PRO A 97 -5.74 6.98 -0.37
N LYS A 98 -6.90 6.46 -0.79
CA LYS A 98 -8.05 7.33 -1.05
C LYS A 98 -8.30 8.09 0.26
N ILE A 99 -8.08 9.40 0.24
CA ILE A 99 -8.49 10.26 1.34
C ILE A 99 -10.01 10.35 1.23
N PHE A 100 -10.67 9.59 2.06
CA PHE A 100 -12.11 9.61 2.14
C PHE A 100 -12.53 10.86 2.93
N ASN A 101 -13.45 11.63 2.39
CA ASN A 101 -14.08 12.74 3.10
C ASN A 101 -15.12 12.16 4.03
N LEU A 102 -14.81 12.11 5.32
CA LEU A 102 -15.79 11.68 6.33
C LEU A 102 -16.89 12.73 6.43
N VAL A 103 -18.12 12.33 6.08
CA VAL A 103 -19.32 13.12 6.26
C VAL A 103 -20.11 12.54 7.43
N GLN A 104 -20.59 13.41 8.33
CA GLN A 104 -21.43 12.93 9.43
C GLN A 104 -22.70 12.28 8.85
N ALA A 105 -22.97 11.06 9.26
CA ALA A 105 -24.15 10.33 8.83
C ALA A 105 -25.43 11.04 9.33
N THR A 106 -26.43 11.07 8.48
CA THR A 106 -27.77 11.57 8.83
C THR A 106 -28.81 10.51 8.51
N ASN A 107 -29.94 10.54 9.21
CA ASN A 107 -31.10 9.75 8.81
C ASN A 107 -31.79 10.36 7.56
N ALA A 108 -32.93 9.77 7.13
CA ALA A 108 -33.67 10.24 5.97
C ALA A 108 -34.24 11.67 6.11
N ASP A 109 -34.39 12.14 7.34
CA ASP A 109 -34.89 13.48 7.67
C ASP A 109 -33.76 14.51 7.86
N GLY A 110 -32.50 14.10 7.62
CA GLY A 110 -31.31 14.94 7.74
C GLY A 110 -30.82 15.12 9.18
N ILE A 111 -31.30 14.30 10.13
CA ILE A 111 -30.88 14.38 11.54
C ILE A 111 -29.56 13.62 11.69
N ALA A 112 -28.58 14.26 12.34
CA ALA A 112 -27.27 13.69 12.56
C ALA A 112 -27.33 12.42 13.43
N LEU A 113 -26.56 11.41 13.04
CA LEU A 113 -26.48 10.13 13.73
C LEU A 113 -25.24 10.07 14.61
N PHE A 114 -25.39 9.39 15.74
CA PHE A 114 -24.33 9.14 16.73
C PHE A 114 -24.29 7.66 17.10
N VAL A 115 -23.19 7.24 17.68
CA VAL A 115 -23.02 5.87 18.22
C VAL A 115 -22.80 5.99 19.72
N ASP A 116 -23.54 5.20 20.51
CA ASP A 116 -23.33 5.10 21.97
C ASP A 116 -22.14 4.20 22.31
N ALA A 117 -21.77 4.16 23.60
CA ALA A 117 -20.67 3.33 24.10
C ALA A 117 -20.88 1.81 23.89
N SER A 118 -22.12 1.39 23.58
CA SER A 118 -22.49 0.01 23.28
C SER A 118 -22.51 -0.31 21.79
N GLY A 119 -22.23 0.71 20.95
CA GLY A 119 -22.25 0.57 19.49
C GLY A 119 -23.62 0.74 18.84
N ASN A 120 -24.66 1.19 19.59
CA ASN A 120 -25.97 1.43 19.01
C ASN A 120 -26.03 2.80 18.34
N VAL A 121 -26.67 2.87 17.17
CA VAL A 121 -26.90 4.13 16.47
C VAL A 121 -28.08 4.86 17.10
N VAL A 122 -27.88 6.13 17.43
CA VAL A 122 -28.89 7.01 18.01
C VAL A 122 -29.01 8.29 17.19
N GLU A 123 -30.22 8.83 17.05
CA GLU A 123 -30.50 10.01 16.23
C GLU A 123 -30.25 11.33 16.96
N THR A 124 -30.34 11.33 18.26
CA THR A 124 -30.15 12.55 19.06
C THR A 124 -29.37 12.22 20.31
N PRO A 125 -28.13 12.73 20.48
CA PRO A 125 -27.48 12.63 21.77
C PRO A 125 -28.29 13.43 22.80
N PRO A 126 -28.24 13.06 24.10
CA PRO A 126 -28.77 13.88 25.17
C PRO A 126 -28.25 15.32 25.05
N GLU A 127 -29.03 16.31 25.44
CA GLU A 127 -28.77 17.76 25.27
C GLU A 127 -27.38 18.22 25.78
N ASN A 128 -26.75 17.45 26.60
CA ASN A 128 -25.32 17.60 26.94
C ASN A 128 -24.61 16.39 26.34
N LEU A 129 -23.65 16.59 25.42
CA LEU A 129 -22.72 15.55 24.98
C LEU A 129 -22.13 14.88 26.21
N VAL A 130 -22.79 13.83 26.67
CA VAL A 130 -22.34 13.02 27.81
C VAL A 130 -21.27 12.08 27.28
N GLU A 131 -20.23 11.83 28.05
CA GLU A 131 -19.22 10.81 27.76
C GLU A 131 -19.88 9.53 27.23
N GLY A 132 -19.44 9.07 26.05
CA GLY A 132 -19.91 7.82 25.44
C GLY A 132 -20.80 7.95 24.20
N TYR A 133 -21.03 9.14 23.70
CA TYR A 133 -21.67 9.35 22.38
C TYR A 133 -20.68 9.94 21.40
N PHE A 134 -20.55 9.28 20.25
CA PHE A 134 -19.61 9.70 19.19
C PHE A 134 -20.39 9.97 17.90
N PRO A 135 -20.09 11.06 17.17
CA PRO A 135 -20.69 11.29 15.86
C PRO A 135 -20.40 10.10 14.94
N LEU A 136 -21.45 9.57 14.29
CA LEU A 136 -21.30 8.54 13.26
C LEU A 136 -20.91 9.23 11.95
N TYR A 137 -19.74 8.90 11.43
CA TYR A 137 -19.30 9.37 10.12
C TYR A 137 -19.42 8.24 9.09
N ILE A 138 -19.92 8.60 7.92
CA ILE A 138 -19.88 7.76 6.74
C ILE A 138 -18.84 8.31 5.79
N ASP A 139 -18.30 7.41 4.98
CA ASP A 139 -17.34 7.75 3.97
C ASP A 139 -18.01 7.63 2.60
N GLU A 140 -17.77 8.62 1.74
CA GLU A 140 -18.09 8.52 0.33
C GLU A 140 -16.98 7.72 -0.35
N GLY A 141 -17.06 6.40 -0.25
CA GLY A 141 -16.16 5.47 -0.90
C GLY A 141 -16.86 4.67 -2.00
N GLU A 142 -16.08 4.18 -2.94
CA GLU A 142 -16.55 3.25 -3.95
C GLU A 142 -16.39 1.81 -3.46
N LEU A 143 -17.50 1.09 -3.31
CA LEU A 143 -17.51 -0.34 -3.05
C LEU A 143 -17.65 -1.07 -4.39
N THR A 144 -16.71 -1.92 -4.72
CA THR A 144 -16.74 -2.73 -5.94
C THR A 144 -17.13 -4.16 -5.60
N PHE A 145 -18.17 -4.66 -6.23
CA PHE A 145 -18.65 -6.04 -6.07
C PHE A 145 -18.35 -6.84 -7.34
N ASP A 146 -18.09 -8.13 -7.19
CA ASP A 146 -18.02 -9.05 -8.31
C ASP A 146 -19.42 -9.46 -8.81
N LYS A 147 -19.46 -10.27 -9.88
CA LYS A 147 -20.72 -10.74 -10.47
C LYS A 147 -21.58 -11.62 -9.55
N SER A 148 -21.00 -12.13 -8.47
CA SER A 148 -21.68 -12.91 -7.44
C SER A 148 -22.18 -12.05 -6.27
N GLY A 149 -21.93 -10.75 -6.29
CA GLY A 149 -22.27 -9.82 -5.23
C GLY A 149 -21.28 -9.80 -4.06
N LYS A 150 -20.10 -10.40 -4.23
CA LYS A 150 -19.05 -10.39 -3.21
C LYS A 150 -18.21 -9.14 -3.33
N LEU A 151 -17.91 -8.47 -2.19
CA LEU A 151 -17.07 -7.30 -2.14
C LEU A 151 -15.64 -7.61 -2.64
N VAL A 152 -15.20 -6.86 -3.65
CA VAL A 152 -13.87 -6.98 -4.27
C VAL A 152 -12.91 -5.89 -3.78
N SER A 153 -13.44 -4.69 -3.52
CA SER A 153 -12.66 -3.54 -3.04
C SER A 153 -13.56 -2.67 -2.13
N PRO A 154 -13.04 -2.22 -0.98
CA PRO A 154 -11.74 -2.53 -0.39
C PRO A 154 -11.65 -3.98 0.11
N LYS A 155 -10.50 -4.62 -0.05
CA LYS A 155 -10.28 -6.03 0.36
C LYS A 155 -9.88 -6.23 1.82
N LYS A 156 -9.67 -5.15 2.56
CA LYS A 156 -9.26 -5.15 3.97
C LYS A 156 -10.00 -4.08 4.71
N ASN A 157 -10.14 -4.27 6.01
CA ASN A 157 -10.61 -3.26 6.93
C ASN A 157 -9.87 -1.96 6.68
N VAL A 158 -10.60 -0.93 6.31
CA VAL A 158 -10.03 0.41 6.18
C VAL A 158 -9.97 0.98 7.58
N HIS A 159 -8.78 1.00 8.18
CA HIS A 159 -8.56 1.72 9.42
C HIS A 159 -8.47 3.21 9.11
N TYR A 160 -9.43 3.94 9.56
CA TYR A 160 -9.37 5.39 9.57
C TYR A 160 -8.71 5.83 10.87
N GLU A 161 -7.41 6.04 10.83
CA GLU A 161 -6.74 6.78 11.89
C GLU A 161 -7.00 8.26 11.67
N LYS A 162 -8.08 8.76 12.23
CA LYS A 162 -8.24 10.19 12.35
C LYS A 162 -7.45 10.68 13.56
N GLN A 163 -6.67 11.74 13.38
CA GLN A 163 -5.90 12.43 14.43
C GLN A 163 -6.77 13.09 15.51
N GLN A 164 -8.00 12.71 15.66
CA GLN A 164 -8.88 13.10 16.75
C GLN A 164 -9.42 11.86 17.42
N GLU A 165 -8.82 11.59 18.57
CA GLU A 165 -9.27 10.74 19.67
C GLU A 165 -10.28 9.63 19.33
N GLY A 166 -9.76 8.43 19.14
CA GLY A 166 -10.47 7.22 19.57
C GLY A 166 -11.54 6.64 18.67
N PHE A 167 -11.64 7.01 17.37
CA PHE A 167 -12.65 6.43 16.49
C PHE A 167 -12.01 5.52 15.43
N SER A 168 -12.39 4.25 15.46
CA SER A 168 -12.01 3.23 14.47
C SER A 168 -13.26 2.64 13.86
N ILE A 169 -13.43 2.74 12.54
CA ILE A 169 -14.44 1.99 11.78
C ILE A 169 -13.76 0.81 11.15
N SER A 170 -14.20 -0.41 11.48
CA SER A 170 -13.80 -1.65 10.82
C SER A 170 -14.97 -2.13 9.97
N LEU A 171 -14.75 -2.28 8.66
CA LEU A 171 -15.68 -2.94 7.75
C LEU A 171 -15.11 -4.34 7.50
N ASP A 172 -15.77 -5.36 8.03
CA ASP A 172 -15.46 -6.77 7.77
C ASP A 172 -16.01 -7.25 6.42
#